data_402ecc409aa2ff0aabba5d3f14b81e66
#
_entry.id   402ecc409aa2ff0aabba5d3f14b81e66
#
_cell.length_a   1.000
_cell.length_b   1.000
_cell.length_c   1.000
_cell.angle_alpha   90.00
_cell.angle_beta   90.00
_cell.angle_gamma   90.00
#
_symmetry.space_group_name_H-M   'P 1'
#
loop_
_entity.id
_entity.type
_entity.pdbx_description
1 polymer ?
#
loop_
_entity_poly.entity_id
_entity_poly.type
_entity_poly.pdbx_seq_one_letter_code
_entity_poly.pdbx_strand_id
1 'polypeptide(L)'
;MFEKSNIFLWSFRISIEYKSARVVMEERLIECLKIAMEFHVTDIHFHLKTYPKESLSIEMKIEQDVRQMVPKDDDIRLFRYLMYKANLDLSDIHHPQTGRFEMIIEGQPVSLRFALVSSYHNTSGVLRILNQHASLHIEDLTVDYDTSLWLRNITKHTSGLFVFSGPTGSGKTTTLYTILNETKGKKIFTLEDPVEVYHENYVQIQINDHQHLSYDEGIKQLMRHDPDIIMIGEIRDSQAALMAVRSALTGHLVVTSLHSQNCMSAID
;
A
#
# COMPACT_ATOMS: atom_id res chain seq x y z
N MET A 1 -40.64 35.35 15.57
CA MET A 1 -40.33 34.05 16.20
C MET A 1 -40.32 32.87 15.20
N PHE A 2 -40.19 33.14 13.90
CA PHE A 2 -40.33 32.13 12.83
C PHE A 2 -39.04 31.87 12.02
N GLU A 3 -37.93 32.55 12.29
CA GLU A 3 -36.70 32.36 11.48
C GLU A 3 -35.72 31.31 12.01
N LYS A 4 -35.75 31.00 13.29
CA LYS A 4 -34.82 30.03 13.87
C LYS A 4 -35.16 28.56 13.57
N SER A 5 -36.42 28.24 13.31
CA SER A 5 -36.86 26.87 13.00
C SER A 5 -36.49 26.42 11.57
N ASN A 6 -36.43 27.35 10.63
CA ASN A 6 -36.08 27.04 9.24
C ASN A 6 -34.58 26.72 9.05
N ILE A 7 -33.70 27.40 9.79
CA ILE A 7 -32.25 27.15 9.73
C ILE A 7 -31.90 25.76 10.30
N PHE A 8 -32.59 25.36 11.36
CA PHE A 8 -32.36 24.05 11.98
C PHE A 8 -32.87 22.90 11.09
N LEU A 9 -34.00 23.06 10.43
CA LEU A 9 -34.53 22.09 9.47
C LEU A 9 -33.66 22.01 8.21
N TRP A 10 -33.10 23.11 7.75
CA TRP A 10 -32.18 23.14 6.61
C TRP A 10 -30.84 22.44 6.92
N SER A 11 -30.27 22.73 8.07
CA SER A 11 -29.02 22.07 8.51
C SER A 11 -29.20 20.56 8.74
N PHE A 12 -30.36 20.16 9.26
CA PHE A 12 -30.69 18.75 9.46
C PHE A 12 -30.93 18.01 8.13
N ARG A 13 -31.58 18.66 7.16
CA ARG A 13 -31.84 18.12 5.82
C ARG A 13 -30.54 17.96 5.02
N ILE A 14 -29.66 18.96 5.05
CA ILE A 14 -28.33 18.89 4.45
C ILE A 14 -27.51 17.77 5.09
N SER A 15 -27.56 17.60 6.41
CA SER A 15 -26.84 16.54 7.12
C SER A 15 -27.36 15.14 6.76
N ILE A 16 -28.65 14.97 6.53
CA ILE A 16 -29.27 13.69 6.11
C ILE A 16 -28.92 13.40 4.66
N GLU A 17 -29.01 14.36 3.76
CA GLU A 17 -28.64 14.20 2.35
C GLU A 17 -27.14 13.90 2.20
N TYR A 18 -26.28 14.53 2.98
CA TYR A 18 -24.84 14.27 3.00
C TYR A 18 -24.51 12.87 3.53
N LYS A 19 -25.21 12.42 4.60
CA LYS A 19 -25.06 11.05 5.12
C LYS A 19 -25.54 10.02 4.10
N SER A 20 -26.65 10.27 3.39
CA SER A 20 -27.14 9.34 2.37
C SER A 20 -26.19 9.25 1.16
N ALA A 21 -25.67 10.36 0.68
CA ALA A 21 -24.71 10.39 -0.41
C ALA A 21 -23.41 9.67 -0.07
N ARG A 22 -22.90 9.84 1.15
CA ARG A 22 -21.69 9.14 1.62
C ARG A 22 -21.89 7.62 1.65
N VAL A 23 -23.04 7.16 2.16
CA VAL A 23 -23.36 5.71 2.21
C VAL A 23 -23.42 5.12 0.80
N VAL A 24 -24.05 5.82 -0.14
CA VAL A 24 -24.14 5.38 -1.54
C VAL A 24 -22.75 5.26 -2.19
N MET A 25 -21.85 6.23 -1.92
CA MET A 25 -20.47 6.16 -2.46
C MET A 25 -19.66 5.04 -1.82
N GLU A 26 -19.83 4.80 -0.53
CA GLU A 26 -19.17 3.72 0.19
C GLU A 26 -19.64 2.35 -0.31
N GLU A 27 -20.93 2.16 -0.51
CA GLU A 27 -21.51 0.95 -1.10
C GLU A 27 -20.97 0.71 -2.52
N ARG A 28 -20.89 1.76 -3.35
CA ARG A 28 -20.34 1.66 -4.69
C ARG A 28 -18.86 1.29 -4.70
N LEU A 29 -18.08 1.86 -3.80
CA LEU A 29 -16.67 1.51 -3.62
C LEU A 29 -16.52 0.05 -3.18
N ILE A 30 -17.32 -0.40 -2.22
CA ILE A 30 -17.34 -1.80 -1.76
C ILE A 30 -17.68 -2.74 -2.92
N GLU A 31 -18.64 -2.40 -3.76
CA GLU A 31 -18.98 -3.19 -4.96
C GLU A 31 -17.77 -3.33 -5.90
N CYS A 32 -17.06 -2.22 -6.19
CA CYS A 32 -15.83 -2.25 -6.99
C CYS A 32 -14.76 -3.15 -6.38
N LEU A 33 -14.54 -3.01 -5.06
CA LEU A 33 -13.53 -3.77 -4.34
C LEU A 33 -13.86 -5.27 -4.28
N LYS A 34 -15.12 -5.64 -4.06
CA LYS A 34 -15.55 -7.06 -4.07
C LYS A 34 -15.27 -7.72 -5.41
N ILE A 35 -15.63 -7.07 -6.52
CA ILE A 35 -15.34 -7.57 -7.86
C ILE A 35 -13.83 -7.70 -8.06
N ALA A 36 -13.06 -6.68 -7.68
CA ALA A 36 -11.60 -6.73 -7.82
C ALA A 36 -10.99 -7.89 -7.01
N MET A 37 -11.44 -8.10 -5.78
CA MET A 37 -10.96 -9.17 -4.91
C MET A 37 -11.36 -10.56 -5.44
N GLU A 38 -12.58 -10.73 -5.93
CA GLU A 38 -13.08 -11.98 -6.54
C GLU A 38 -12.22 -12.42 -7.73
N PHE A 39 -11.81 -11.47 -8.57
CA PHE A 39 -10.98 -11.73 -9.75
C PHE A 39 -9.48 -11.49 -9.53
N HIS A 40 -9.03 -11.34 -8.28
CA HIS A 40 -7.63 -11.08 -7.92
C HIS A 40 -7.01 -9.88 -8.65
N VAL A 41 -7.81 -8.86 -8.93
CA VAL A 41 -7.37 -7.61 -9.54
C VAL A 41 -6.75 -6.72 -8.47
N THR A 42 -5.54 -6.24 -8.72
CA THR A 42 -4.83 -5.36 -7.79
C THR A 42 -5.14 -3.88 -8.00
N ASP A 43 -5.46 -3.49 -9.22
CA ASP A 43 -5.61 -2.09 -9.62
C ASP A 43 -6.97 -1.83 -10.28
N ILE A 44 -7.70 -0.84 -9.75
CA ILE A 44 -8.95 -0.33 -10.32
C ILE A 44 -8.66 1.04 -10.92
N HIS A 45 -8.94 1.20 -12.19
CA HIS A 45 -8.69 2.46 -12.92
C HIS A 45 -9.96 3.29 -13.03
N PHE A 46 -9.84 4.58 -12.74
CA PHE A 46 -10.90 5.57 -12.79
C PHE A 46 -10.51 6.66 -13.79
N HIS A 47 -11.29 6.86 -14.82
CA HIS A 47 -11.02 7.87 -15.84
C HIS A 47 -12.12 8.93 -15.81
N LEU A 48 -11.80 10.08 -15.18
CA LEU A 48 -12.68 11.23 -15.12
C LEU A 48 -12.43 12.12 -16.34
N LYS A 49 -13.40 12.20 -17.24
CA LYS A 49 -13.41 13.13 -18.37
C LYS A 49 -14.19 14.38 -17.99
N THR A 50 -13.64 15.55 -18.31
CA THR A 50 -14.30 16.84 -18.01
C THR A 50 -14.94 17.47 -19.24
N TYR A 51 -14.55 17.08 -20.46
CA TYR A 51 -15.08 17.62 -21.72
C TYR A 51 -15.43 16.50 -22.71
N PRO A 52 -16.49 16.61 -23.53
CA PRO A 52 -17.49 17.69 -23.58
C PRO A 52 -18.50 17.68 -22.44
N LYS A 53 -18.65 16.56 -21.74
CA LYS A 53 -19.49 16.38 -20.57
C LYS A 53 -18.72 15.59 -19.52
N GLU A 54 -18.86 15.99 -18.27
CA GLU A 54 -18.25 15.27 -17.16
C GLU A 54 -18.79 13.83 -17.09
N SER A 55 -17.88 12.87 -17.07
CA SER A 55 -18.20 11.44 -16.99
C SER A 55 -17.07 10.65 -16.33
N LEU A 56 -17.41 9.58 -15.62
CA LEU A 56 -16.44 8.66 -15.05
C LEU A 56 -16.60 7.28 -15.68
N SER A 57 -15.50 6.68 -16.14
CA SER A 57 -15.41 5.24 -16.42
C SER A 57 -14.55 4.55 -15.37
N ILE A 58 -14.96 3.35 -14.98
CA ILE A 58 -14.27 2.50 -14.00
C ILE A 58 -13.87 1.23 -14.75
N GLU A 59 -12.57 0.92 -14.73
CA GLU A 59 -12.00 -0.18 -15.50
C GLU A 59 -11.13 -1.07 -14.61
N MET A 60 -11.13 -2.36 -14.88
CA MET A 60 -10.30 -3.36 -14.23
C MET A 60 -9.68 -4.26 -15.29
N LYS A 61 -8.41 -4.61 -15.10
CA LYS A 61 -7.77 -5.61 -15.93
C LYS A 61 -7.94 -6.99 -15.30
N ILE A 62 -8.84 -7.80 -15.85
CA ILE A 62 -9.10 -9.17 -15.42
C ILE A 62 -8.38 -10.10 -16.40
N GLU A 63 -7.40 -10.86 -15.91
CA GLU A 63 -6.48 -11.63 -16.74
C GLU A 63 -5.74 -10.75 -17.74
N GLN A 64 -6.12 -10.79 -19.03
CA GLN A 64 -5.54 -9.93 -20.08
C GLN A 64 -6.54 -8.94 -20.66
N ASP A 65 -7.81 -9.02 -20.26
CA ASP A 65 -8.89 -8.20 -20.78
C ASP A 65 -9.18 -7.00 -19.87
N VAL A 66 -9.33 -5.81 -20.49
CA VAL A 66 -9.83 -4.63 -19.78
C VAL A 66 -11.36 -4.71 -19.76
N ARG A 67 -11.94 -4.79 -18.58
CA ARG A 67 -13.39 -4.79 -18.37
C ARG A 67 -13.83 -3.49 -17.73
N GLN A 68 -14.89 -2.90 -18.30
CA GLN A 68 -15.52 -1.70 -17.74
C GLN A 68 -16.67 -2.10 -16.84
N MET A 69 -16.79 -1.42 -15.71
CA MET A 69 -17.97 -1.52 -14.87
C MET A 69 -19.14 -0.79 -15.50
N VAL A 70 -20.35 -1.29 -15.24
CA VAL A 70 -21.58 -0.61 -15.67
C VAL A 70 -21.64 0.77 -14.97
N PRO A 71 -21.70 1.88 -15.76
CA PRO A 71 -21.74 3.22 -15.20
C PRO A 71 -23.00 3.45 -14.36
N LYS A 72 -22.86 4.21 -13.26
CA LYS A 72 -23.97 4.72 -12.45
C LYS A 72 -23.93 6.26 -12.44
N ASP A 73 -25.10 6.88 -12.29
CA ASP A 73 -25.23 8.35 -12.35
C ASP A 73 -24.36 9.10 -11.34
N ASP A 74 -24.10 8.47 -10.19
CA ASP A 74 -23.32 9.06 -9.12
C ASP A 74 -21.82 8.72 -9.16
N ASP A 75 -21.33 7.98 -10.17
CA ASP A 75 -19.92 7.54 -10.24
C ASP A 75 -18.93 8.72 -10.22
N ILE A 76 -19.29 9.88 -10.78
CA ILE A 76 -18.45 11.10 -10.71
C ILE A 76 -18.18 11.51 -9.26
N ARG A 77 -19.18 11.36 -8.37
CA ARG A 77 -19.03 11.65 -6.94
C ARG A 77 -18.11 10.66 -6.25
N LEU A 78 -18.05 9.41 -6.75
CA LEU A 78 -17.15 8.38 -6.23
C LEU A 78 -15.67 8.79 -6.39
N PHE A 79 -15.30 9.43 -7.51
CA PHE A 79 -13.93 9.91 -7.71
C PHE A 79 -13.53 10.93 -6.63
N ARG A 80 -14.39 11.90 -6.36
CA ARG A 80 -14.17 12.89 -5.29
C ARG A 80 -14.18 12.26 -3.90
N TYR A 81 -15.00 11.25 -3.70
CA TYR A 81 -15.02 10.48 -2.45
C TYR A 81 -13.71 9.72 -2.23
N LEU A 82 -13.12 9.12 -3.27
CA LEU A 82 -11.81 8.48 -3.20
C LEU A 82 -10.71 9.49 -2.84
N MET A 83 -10.70 10.67 -3.45
CA MET A 83 -9.77 11.75 -3.09
C MET A 83 -9.91 12.12 -1.59
N TYR A 84 -11.14 12.30 -1.12
CA TYR A 84 -11.41 12.59 0.29
C TYR A 84 -10.91 11.47 1.22
N LYS A 85 -11.22 10.21 0.91
CA LYS A 85 -10.78 9.04 1.71
C LYS A 85 -9.25 8.92 1.75
N ALA A 86 -8.60 9.21 0.65
CA ALA A 86 -7.14 9.18 0.53
C ALA A 86 -6.45 10.46 1.08
N ASN A 87 -7.22 11.38 1.67
CA ASN A 87 -6.73 12.65 2.22
C ASN A 87 -5.97 13.50 1.19
N LEU A 88 -6.45 13.52 -0.06
CA LEU A 88 -5.89 14.33 -1.13
C LEU A 88 -6.51 15.74 -1.13
N ASP A 89 -5.81 16.70 -1.72
CA ASP A 89 -6.34 18.05 -1.91
C ASP A 89 -7.42 18.06 -3.00
N LEU A 90 -8.67 18.27 -2.57
CA LEU A 90 -9.83 18.33 -3.46
C LEU A 90 -9.86 19.59 -4.33
N SER A 91 -9.11 20.63 -3.95
CA SER A 91 -9.04 21.90 -4.70
C SER A 91 -7.98 21.85 -5.80
N ASP A 92 -7.02 20.96 -5.71
CA ASP A 92 -5.92 20.81 -6.65
C ASP A 92 -5.93 19.44 -7.33
N ILE A 93 -6.74 19.29 -8.36
CA ILE A 93 -6.79 18.08 -9.17
C ILE A 93 -5.72 18.05 -10.28
N HIS A 94 -4.96 19.14 -10.45
CA HIS A 94 -4.02 19.29 -11.57
C HIS A 94 -2.65 18.71 -11.28
N HIS A 95 -2.21 18.73 -10.02
CA HIS A 95 -0.95 18.12 -9.63
C HIS A 95 -1.12 16.63 -9.32
N PRO A 96 -0.13 15.79 -9.63
CA PRO A 96 -0.14 14.40 -9.22
C PRO A 96 -0.21 14.27 -7.70
N GLN A 97 -1.11 13.44 -7.22
CA GLN A 97 -1.30 13.22 -5.79
C GLN A 97 -1.44 11.73 -5.51
N THR A 98 -1.01 11.32 -4.34
CA THR A 98 -1.15 9.94 -3.88
C THR A 98 -1.46 9.92 -2.39
N GLY A 99 -2.43 9.13 -1.98
CA GLY A 99 -2.80 8.97 -0.59
C GLY A 99 -3.28 7.56 -0.28
N ARG A 100 -3.51 7.28 1.01
CA ARG A 100 -3.88 5.96 1.51
C ARG A 100 -5.03 6.04 2.46
N PHE A 101 -5.78 4.95 2.52
CA PHE A 101 -6.83 4.77 3.51
C PHE A 101 -7.12 3.28 3.70
N GLU A 102 -7.81 2.96 4.77
CA GLU A 102 -8.25 1.61 5.07
C GLU A 102 -9.76 1.51 5.08
N MET A 103 -10.26 0.35 4.70
CA MET A 103 -11.68 -0.01 4.78
C MET A 103 -11.84 -1.43 5.30
N ILE A 104 -12.95 -1.69 5.95
CA ILE A 104 -13.34 -3.05 6.33
C ILE A 104 -14.25 -3.61 5.24
N ILE A 105 -13.80 -4.67 4.57
CA ILE A 105 -14.57 -5.39 3.56
C ILE A 105 -14.82 -6.82 4.09
N GLU A 106 -16.08 -7.17 4.27
CA GLU A 106 -16.48 -8.49 4.80
C GLU A 106 -15.80 -8.88 6.11
N GLY A 107 -15.60 -7.87 6.98
CA GLY A 107 -14.94 -8.05 8.28
C GLY A 107 -13.41 -8.08 8.24
N GLN A 108 -12.80 -7.94 7.07
CA GLN A 108 -11.35 -7.90 6.90
C GLN A 108 -10.87 -6.48 6.60
N PRO A 109 -9.79 -6.01 7.24
CA PRO A 109 -9.18 -4.73 6.91
C PRO A 109 -8.47 -4.81 5.55
N VAL A 110 -8.81 -3.88 4.67
CA VAL A 110 -8.21 -3.75 3.34
C VAL A 110 -7.52 -2.39 3.25
N SER A 111 -6.22 -2.39 3.03
CA SER A 111 -5.43 -1.19 2.80
C SER A 111 -5.46 -0.82 1.33
N LEU A 112 -5.69 0.46 1.05
CA LEU A 112 -5.93 1.00 -0.27
C LEU A 112 -5.01 2.20 -0.51
N ARG A 113 -4.46 2.30 -1.73
CA ARG A 113 -3.72 3.46 -2.20
C ARG A 113 -4.41 4.05 -3.42
N PHE A 114 -4.77 5.31 -3.35
CA PHE A 114 -5.33 6.04 -4.47
C PHE A 114 -4.32 7.06 -4.97
N ALA A 115 -3.97 6.97 -6.25
CA ALA A 115 -3.09 7.90 -6.94
C ALA A 115 -3.84 8.52 -8.11
N LEU A 116 -3.65 9.81 -8.34
CA LEU A 116 -4.23 10.53 -9.48
C LEU A 116 -3.17 11.31 -10.25
N VAL A 117 -3.43 11.44 -11.53
CA VAL A 117 -2.67 12.29 -12.45
C VAL A 117 -3.63 12.92 -13.44
N SER A 118 -3.48 14.22 -13.71
CA SER A 118 -4.34 14.94 -14.62
C SER A 118 -3.61 15.28 -15.93
N SER A 119 -4.37 15.25 -17.00
CA SER A 119 -4.02 15.76 -18.31
C SER A 119 -5.05 16.82 -18.74
N TYR A 120 -4.93 17.37 -19.93
CA TYR A 120 -5.70 18.55 -20.39
C TYR A 120 -7.23 18.45 -20.19
N HIS A 121 -7.84 17.28 -20.44
CA HIS A 121 -9.30 17.07 -20.29
C HIS A 121 -9.66 15.81 -19.51
N ASN A 122 -8.66 15.11 -18.97
CA ASN A 122 -8.86 13.86 -18.29
C ASN A 122 -8.05 13.81 -16.99
N THR A 123 -8.66 13.28 -15.94
CA THR A 123 -7.94 12.89 -14.74
C THR A 123 -8.00 11.37 -14.61
N SER A 124 -6.84 10.74 -14.55
CA SER A 124 -6.72 9.30 -14.30
C SER A 124 -6.46 9.07 -12.83
N GLY A 125 -7.30 8.25 -12.19
CA GLY A 125 -7.10 7.76 -10.83
C GLY A 125 -6.86 6.26 -10.87
N VAL A 126 -5.97 5.76 -10.01
CA VAL A 126 -5.74 4.33 -9.82
C VAL A 126 -5.89 4.02 -8.34
N LEU A 127 -6.83 3.15 -8.01
CA LEU A 127 -7.01 2.59 -6.68
C LEU A 127 -6.35 1.22 -6.64
N ARG A 128 -5.26 1.10 -5.88
CA ARG A 128 -4.55 -0.15 -5.66
C ARG A 128 -4.93 -0.78 -4.34
N ILE A 129 -5.26 -2.07 -4.38
CA ILE A 129 -5.49 -2.90 -3.20
C ILE A 129 -4.14 -3.45 -2.75
N LEU A 130 -3.74 -3.11 -1.51
CA LEU A 130 -2.40 -3.42 -0.99
C LEU A 130 -2.33 -4.77 -0.26
N ASN A 131 -3.43 -5.24 0.34
CA ASN A 131 -3.45 -6.43 1.22
C ASN A 131 -4.10 -7.64 0.56
N GLN A 132 -3.90 -7.90 -0.72
CA GLN A 132 -4.46 -9.11 -1.34
C GLN A 132 -3.70 -10.40 -0.98
N HIS A 133 -2.63 -10.29 -0.21
CA HIS A 133 -1.87 -11.46 0.18
C HIS A 133 -2.53 -12.11 1.41
N ALA A 134 -3.19 -13.26 1.19
CA ALA A 134 -3.41 -14.23 2.24
C ALA A 134 -2.08 -14.43 2.99
N SER A 135 -2.13 -14.68 4.30
CA SER A 135 -0.94 -15.04 5.08
C SER A 135 -0.31 -16.29 4.47
N LEU A 136 0.63 -16.10 3.55
CA LEU A 136 1.38 -17.19 2.95
C LEU A 136 2.27 -17.83 4.02
N HIS A 137 2.42 -19.13 3.93
CA HIS A 137 3.42 -19.90 4.66
C HIS A 137 4.67 -20.09 3.81
N ILE A 138 5.81 -20.40 4.44
CA ILE A 138 7.06 -20.63 3.71
C ILE A 138 6.91 -21.79 2.70
N GLU A 139 6.08 -22.77 2.99
CA GLU A 139 5.75 -23.88 2.10
C GLU A 139 5.04 -23.44 0.80
N ASP A 140 4.32 -22.30 0.86
CA ASP A 140 3.65 -21.75 -0.33
C ASP A 140 4.62 -21.01 -1.26
N LEU A 141 5.81 -20.64 -0.75
CA LEU A 141 6.82 -19.92 -1.53
C LEU A 141 7.65 -20.83 -2.43
N THR A 142 7.84 -22.08 -2.05
CA THR A 142 8.69 -23.03 -2.77
C THR A 142 8.27 -24.46 -2.53
N VAL A 143 8.39 -25.28 -3.58
CA VAL A 143 8.19 -26.74 -3.51
C VAL A 143 9.46 -27.46 -3.09
N ASP A 144 10.61 -26.78 -3.08
CA ASP A 144 11.89 -27.34 -2.70
C ASP A 144 12.07 -27.31 -1.17
N TYR A 145 12.21 -28.48 -0.59
CA TYR A 145 12.33 -28.65 0.87
C TYR A 145 13.57 -27.96 1.45
N ASP A 146 14.71 -28.06 0.79
CA ASP A 146 15.97 -27.48 1.28
C ASP A 146 15.88 -25.96 1.27
N THR A 147 15.29 -25.38 0.23
CA THR A 147 15.00 -23.94 0.16
C THR A 147 14.06 -23.50 1.25
N SER A 148 12.97 -24.24 1.51
CA SER A 148 12.04 -23.89 2.59
C SER A 148 12.69 -23.93 3.96
N LEU A 149 13.55 -24.94 4.21
CA LEU A 149 14.32 -25.06 5.44
C LEU A 149 15.33 -23.91 5.58
N TRP A 150 16.00 -23.51 4.49
CA TRP A 150 16.90 -22.37 4.48
C TRP A 150 16.19 -21.07 4.81
N LEU A 151 15.02 -20.79 4.20
CA LEU A 151 14.21 -19.63 4.50
C LEU A 151 13.80 -19.57 5.98
N ARG A 152 13.37 -20.69 6.56
CA ARG A 152 13.02 -20.78 7.99
C ARG A 152 14.21 -20.52 8.91
N ASN A 153 15.42 -20.81 8.46
CA ASN A 153 16.61 -20.64 9.26
C ASN A 153 17.14 -19.20 9.23
N ILE A 154 16.73 -18.36 8.28
CA ILE A 154 17.17 -16.96 8.20
C ILE A 154 16.97 -16.23 9.52
N THR A 155 15.77 -16.32 10.11
CA THR A 155 15.44 -15.59 11.33
C THR A 155 15.99 -16.21 12.61
N LYS A 156 16.67 -17.37 12.52
CA LYS A 156 17.41 -17.97 13.63
C LYS A 156 18.81 -17.37 13.81
N HIS A 157 19.32 -16.68 12.80
CA HIS A 157 20.59 -15.96 12.93
C HIS A 157 20.41 -14.79 13.92
N THR A 158 21.45 -14.52 14.67
CA THR A 158 21.49 -13.38 15.59
C THR A 158 21.94 -12.11 14.90
N SER A 159 22.70 -12.24 13.81
CA SER A 159 23.21 -11.12 13.01
C SER A 159 23.49 -11.59 11.58
N GLY A 160 23.59 -10.66 10.65
CA GLY A 160 23.90 -10.90 9.26
C GLY A 160 23.05 -10.08 8.31
N LEU A 161 23.38 -10.13 7.03
CA LEU A 161 22.66 -9.43 5.97
C LEU A 161 22.13 -10.46 4.96
N PHE A 162 20.82 -10.50 4.78
CA PHE A 162 20.16 -11.31 3.76
C PHE A 162 19.51 -10.37 2.73
N VAL A 163 19.92 -10.51 1.47
CA VAL A 163 19.46 -9.68 0.37
C VAL A 163 18.66 -10.52 -0.62
N PHE A 164 17.40 -10.16 -0.83
CA PHE A 164 16.54 -10.75 -1.83
C PHE A 164 16.58 -9.91 -3.10
N SER A 165 17.18 -10.42 -4.16
CA SER A 165 17.35 -9.69 -5.41
C SER A 165 16.48 -10.25 -6.53
N GLY A 166 16.04 -9.38 -7.43
CA GLY A 166 15.22 -9.76 -8.58
C GLY A 166 14.41 -8.58 -9.14
N PRO A 167 13.76 -8.77 -10.30
CA PRO A 167 12.92 -7.73 -10.91
C PRO A 167 11.67 -7.43 -10.09
N THR A 168 10.97 -6.35 -10.46
CA THR A 168 9.66 -6.03 -9.87
C THR A 168 8.68 -7.18 -10.12
N GLY A 169 7.85 -7.51 -9.11
CA GLY A 169 6.87 -8.59 -9.21
C GLY A 169 7.44 -10.00 -9.03
N SER A 170 8.74 -10.17 -8.73
CA SER A 170 9.35 -11.50 -8.50
C SER A 170 9.05 -12.09 -7.11
N GLY A 171 8.26 -11.43 -6.28
CA GLY A 171 7.86 -11.94 -4.97
C GLY A 171 8.81 -11.61 -3.81
N LYS A 172 9.81 -10.72 -3.99
CA LYS A 172 10.79 -10.37 -2.93
C LYS A 172 10.12 -9.92 -1.63
N THR A 173 9.27 -8.91 -1.72
CA THR A 173 8.54 -8.36 -0.56
C THR A 173 7.63 -9.41 0.07
N THR A 174 6.93 -10.19 -0.75
CA THR A 174 6.10 -11.31 -0.29
C THR A 174 6.93 -12.32 0.50
N THR A 175 8.10 -12.71 -0.02
CA THR A 175 9.01 -13.65 0.65
C THR A 175 9.50 -13.09 2.00
N LEU A 176 9.93 -11.81 2.02
CA LEU A 176 10.37 -11.14 3.25
C LEU A 176 9.27 -11.16 4.32
N TYR A 177 8.06 -10.72 3.98
CA TYR A 177 6.95 -10.72 4.92
C TYR A 177 6.57 -12.13 5.38
N THR A 178 6.56 -13.12 4.49
CA THR A 178 6.27 -14.52 4.87
C THR A 178 7.26 -15.05 5.89
N ILE A 179 8.56 -14.80 5.70
CA ILE A 179 9.62 -15.21 6.65
C ILE A 179 9.42 -14.50 8.00
N LEU A 180 9.15 -13.21 7.98
CA LEU A 180 8.97 -12.42 9.20
C LEU A 180 7.71 -12.82 9.96
N ASN A 181 6.62 -13.13 9.26
CA ASN A 181 5.34 -13.55 9.85
C ASN A 181 5.42 -14.88 10.60
N GLU A 182 6.29 -15.79 10.15
CA GLU A 182 6.53 -17.04 10.87
C GLU A 182 7.50 -16.88 12.05
N THR A 183 8.12 -15.71 12.21
CA THR A 183 9.08 -15.44 13.28
C THR A 183 8.37 -15.09 14.57
N LYS A 184 8.69 -15.80 15.65
CA LYS A 184 8.10 -15.58 16.98
C LYS A 184 9.14 -15.07 17.98
N GLY A 185 8.68 -14.19 18.88
CA GLY A 185 9.47 -13.73 20.03
C GLY A 185 10.65 -12.82 19.67
N LYS A 186 10.61 -12.18 18.51
CA LYS A 186 11.62 -11.23 18.03
C LYS A 186 11.02 -9.83 17.89
N LYS A 187 11.81 -8.81 18.23
CA LYS A 187 11.47 -7.41 17.97
C LYS A 187 11.78 -7.08 16.52
N ILE A 188 10.75 -6.95 15.69
CA ILE A 188 10.89 -6.69 14.26
C ILE A 188 10.59 -5.22 13.99
N PHE A 189 11.53 -4.56 13.33
CA PHE A 189 11.39 -3.19 12.86
C PHE A 189 11.51 -3.17 11.33
N THR A 190 10.66 -2.39 10.69
CA THR A 190 10.72 -2.23 9.25
C THR A 190 10.88 -0.77 8.84
N LEU A 191 11.57 -0.54 7.72
CA LEU A 191 11.70 0.73 7.03
C LEU A 191 11.22 0.55 5.61
N GLU A 192 10.16 1.25 5.22
CA GLU A 192 9.45 1.02 3.97
C GLU A 192 9.06 2.33 3.29
N ASP A 193 9.04 2.33 1.96
CA ASP A 193 8.64 3.47 1.14
C ASP A 193 7.64 3.06 0.04
N PRO A 194 6.38 3.05 0.38
CA PRO A 194 5.75 3.14 1.69
C PRO A 194 5.45 1.75 2.32
N VAL A 195 4.98 1.71 3.59
CA VAL A 195 4.45 0.47 4.21
C VAL A 195 3.31 -0.06 3.35
N GLU A 196 3.41 -1.28 2.82
CA GLU A 196 2.38 -1.89 1.96
C GLU A 196 1.34 -2.68 2.77
N VAL A 197 1.78 -3.40 3.80
CA VAL A 197 0.95 -4.25 4.64
C VAL A 197 1.19 -3.91 6.10
N TYR A 198 0.14 -3.59 6.85
CA TYR A 198 0.25 -3.35 8.28
C TYR A 198 0.33 -4.67 9.06
N HIS A 199 1.26 -4.75 10.00
CA HIS A 199 1.43 -5.86 10.92
C HIS A 199 1.48 -5.37 12.36
N GLU A 200 0.54 -5.81 13.18
CA GLU A 200 0.43 -5.38 14.59
C GLU A 200 1.65 -5.73 15.45
N ASN A 201 2.41 -6.75 15.05
CA ASN A 201 3.59 -7.24 15.79
C ASN A 201 4.90 -6.57 15.36
N TYR A 202 4.88 -5.65 14.40
CA TYR A 202 6.07 -4.95 13.91
C TYR A 202 6.01 -3.46 14.23
N VAL A 203 7.16 -2.87 14.41
CA VAL A 203 7.29 -1.41 14.39
C VAL A 203 7.65 -1.01 12.97
N GLN A 204 6.64 -0.56 12.22
CA GLN A 204 6.79 -0.20 10.80
C GLN A 204 6.96 1.30 10.65
N ILE A 205 8.10 1.71 10.11
CA ILE A 205 8.43 3.11 9.87
C ILE A 205 8.33 3.36 8.37
N GLN A 206 7.45 4.27 8.01
CA GLN A 206 7.34 4.74 6.63
C GLN A 206 8.33 5.85 6.36
N ILE A 207 9.15 5.67 5.34
CA ILE A 207 10.03 6.71 4.82
C ILE A 207 9.18 7.84 4.23
N ASN A 208 9.56 9.07 4.52
CA ASN A 208 8.82 10.25 4.07
C ASN A 208 9.79 11.42 3.85
N ASP A 209 10.08 11.71 2.59
CA ASP A 209 10.98 12.80 2.20
C ASP A 209 10.48 14.18 2.66
N HIS A 210 9.15 14.38 2.75
CA HIS A 210 8.56 15.63 3.26
C HIS A 210 8.81 15.84 4.75
N GLN A 211 9.02 14.77 5.52
CA GLN A 211 9.36 14.83 6.94
C GLN A 211 10.86 14.66 7.19
N HIS A 212 11.69 14.67 6.14
CA HIS A 212 13.14 14.47 6.20
C HIS A 212 13.57 13.14 6.84
N LEU A 213 12.73 12.11 6.76
CA LEU A 213 13.06 10.78 7.22
C LEU A 213 13.56 9.93 6.04
N SER A 214 14.87 9.93 5.84
CA SER A 214 15.55 9.06 4.88
C SER A 214 15.78 7.66 5.45
N TYR A 215 16.13 6.69 4.59
CA TYR A 215 16.54 5.35 5.04
C TYR A 215 17.71 5.39 6.01
N ASP A 216 18.73 6.21 5.74
CA ASP A 216 19.91 6.37 6.58
C ASP A 216 19.55 6.87 7.99
N GLU A 217 18.72 7.91 8.07
CA GLU A 217 18.27 8.44 9.37
C GLU A 217 17.36 7.44 10.09
N GLY A 218 16.45 6.78 9.36
CA GLY A 218 15.58 5.74 9.89
C GLY A 218 16.36 4.60 10.51
N ILE A 219 17.36 4.03 9.80
CA ILE A 219 18.19 2.93 10.31
C ILE A 219 18.95 3.37 11.57
N LYS A 220 19.55 4.58 11.58
CA LYS A 220 20.24 5.11 12.77
C LYS A 220 19.32 5.19 13.99
N GLN A 221 18.08 5.58 13.80
CA GLN A 221 17.12 5.64 14.90
C GLN A 221 16.72 4.23 15.35
N LEU A 222 16.44 3.31 14.42
CA LEU A 222 16.07 1.93 14.76
C LEU A 222 17.11 1.22 15.62
N MET A 223 18.40 1.40 15.33
CA MET A 223 19.50 0.79 16.10
C MET A 223 19.50 1.18 17.58
N ARG A 224 18.78 2.24 17.99
CA ARG A 224 18.64 2.65 19.39
C ARG A 224 17.48 1.97 20.11
N HIS A 225 16.66 1.22 19.39
CA HIS A 225 15.46 0.55 19.92
C HIS A 225 15.69 -0.93 20.23
N ASP A 226 16.95 -1.40 20.14
CA ASP A 226 17.33 -2.80 20.41
C ASP A 226 16.50 -3.78 19.54
N PRO A 227 16.56 -3.67 18.21
CA PRO A 227 15.84 -4.55 17.30
C PRO A 227 16.55 -5.91 17.20
N ASP A 228 15.79 -7.00 17.16
CA ASP A 228 16.33 -8.32 16.81
C ASP A 228 16.47 -8.43 15.27
N ILE A 229 15.49 -7.90 14.54
CA ILE A 229 15.46 -7.96 13.09
C ILE A 229 15.11 -6.57 12.52
N ILE A 230 15.89 -6.13 11.57
CA ILE A 230 15.63 -4.92 10.80
C ILE A 230 15.30 -5.34 9.35
N MET A 231 14.10 -5.05 8.89
CA MET A 231 13.73 -5.17 7.48
C MET A 231 13.85 -3.80 6.82
N ILE A 232 14.64 -3.73 5.75
CA ILE A 232 14.68 -2.58 4.86
C ILE A 232 13.92 -2.97 3.60
N GLY A 233 12.80 -2.30 3.31
CA GLY A 233 11.91 -2.67 2.22
C GLY A 233 12.64 -2.85 0.90
N GLU A 234 13.47 -1.86 0.54
CA GLU A 234 14.40 -1.96 -0.59
C GLU A 234 15.61 -1.05 -0.41
N ILE A 235 16.75 -1.46 -0.96
CA ILE A 235 17.95 -0.62 -1.08
C ILE A 235 17.90 0.08 -2.43
N ARG A 236 17.86 1.43 -2.40
CA ARG A 236 17.82 2.27 -3.62
C ARG A 236 19.12 3.02 -3.87
N ASP A 237 19.94 3.21 -2.85
CA ASP A 237 21.16 4.01 -2.93
C ASP A 237 22.29 3.44 -2.08
N SER A 238 23.48 3.95 -2.29
CA SER A 238 24.69 3.53 -1.61
C SER A 238 24.70 3.84 -0.10
N GLN A 239 23.96 4.85 0.35
CA GLN A 239 23.87 5.21 1.77
C GLN A 239 23.05 4.17 2.52
N ALA A 240 21.88 3.80 1.99
CA ALA A 240 21.05 2.73 2.54
C ALA A 240 21.80 1.40 2.56
N ALA A 241 22.55 1.07 1.47
CA ALA A 241 23.37 -0.12 1.40
C ALA A 241 24.46 -0.13 2.50
N LEU A 242 25.18 0.97 2.65
CA LEU A 242 26.23 1.10 3.67
C LEU A 242 25.67 0.94 5.09
N MET A 243 24.49 1.50 5.36
CA MET A 243 23.85 1.38 6.66
C MET A 243 23.33 -0.02 6.94
N ALA A 244 22.78 -0.71 5.91
CA ALA A 244 22.39 -2.12 6.04
C ALA A 244 23.59 -3.00 6.42
N VAL A 245 24.71 -2.84 5.73
CA VAL A 245 25.95 -3.58 6.03
C VAL A 245 26.46 -3.26 7.44
N ARG A 246 26.51 -1.97 7.83
CA ARG A 246 26.95 -1.56 9.17
C ARG A 246 26.07 -2.15 10.25
N SER A 247 24.74 -2.15 10.08
CA SER A 247 23.81 -2.72 11.04
C SER A 247 24.03 -4.22 11.22
N ALA A 248 24.28 -4.95 10.12
CA ALA A 248 24.61 -6.35 10.17
C ALA A 248 25.95 -6.62 10.88
N LEU A 249 26.97 -5.82 10.63
CA LEU A 249 28.30 -5.91 11.28
C LEU A 249 28.25 -5.56 12.77
N THR A 250 27.28 -4.74 13.21
CA THR A 250 27.11 -4.37 14.63
C THR A 250 26.21 -5.34 15.40
N GLY A 251 25.88 -6.49 14.81
CA GLY A 251 25.21 -7.58 15.53
C GLY A 251 23.70 -7.68 15.30
N HIS A 252 23.15 -6.97 14.32
CA HIS A 252 21.72 -7.04 13.97
C HIS A 252 21.48 -8.00 12.80
N LEU A 253 20.35 -8.68 12.81
CA LEU A 253 19.86 -9.38 11.63
C LEU A 253 19.17 -8.39 10.71
N VAL A 254 19.70 -8.18 9.52
CA VAL A 254 19.14 -7.29 8.50
C VAL A 254 18.64 -8.12 7.33
N VAL A 255 17.38 -7.91 6.94
CA VAL A 255 16.78 -8.50 5.75
C VAL A 255 16.31 -7.39 4.82
N THR A 256 16.57 -7.51 3.52
CA THR A 256 16.26 -6.44 2.57
C THR A 256 16.00 -6.97 1.18
N SER A 257 15.44 -6.10 0.33
CA SER A 257 15.32 -6.37 -1.09
C SER A 257 16.17 -5.42 -1.94
N LEU A 258 16.54 -5.87 -3.13
CA LEU A 258 17.26 -5.08 -4.12
C LEU A 258 16.74 -5.38 -5.53
N HIS A 259 16.63 -4.36 -6.36
CA HIS A 259 16.31 -4.52 -7.76
C HIS A 259 17.61 -4.80 -8.56
N SER A 260 17.79 -6.05 -8.95
CA SER A 260 18.89 -6.46 -9.83
C SER A 260 18.44 -7.59 -10.76
N GLN A 261 19.19 -7.83 -11.82
CA GLN A 261 18.89 -8.93 -12.76
C GLN A 261 19.15 -10.31 -12.16
N ASN A 262 20.13 -10.40 -11.27
CA ASN A 262 20.53 -11.65 -10.60
C ASN A 262 21.29 -11.34 -9.30
N CYS A 263 21.58 -12.37 -8.51
CA CYS A 263 22.27 -12.23 -7.22
C CYS A 263 23.71 -11.67 -7.35
N MET A 264 24.41 -11.95 -8.44
CA MET A 264 25.77 -11.45 -8.64
C MET A 264 25.78 -9.95 -8.89
N SER A 265 24.86 -9.46 -9.75
CA SER A 265 24.69 -8.01 -9.99
C SER A 265 24.18 -7.22 -8.79
N ALA A 266 23.81 -7.88 -7.72
CA ALA A 266 23.41 -7.23 -6.47
C ALA A 266 24.60 -6.89 -5.57
N ILE A 267 25.80 -7.43 -5.87
CA ILE A 267 27.02 -7.24 -5.08
C ILE A 267 27.92 -6.16 -5.72
N ASP A 268 27.79 -5.95 -7.04
CA ASP A 268 28.50 -4.91 -7.80
C ASP A 268 27.91 -3.50 -7.53
#